data_72c6e5e0d20b6049a8e0a65e59c68f90
#
_entry.id   72c6e5e0d20b6049a8e0a65e59c68f90
#
_cell.length_a   1.000
_cell.length_b   1.000
_cell.length_c   1.000
_cell.angle_alpha   90.00
_cell.angle_beta   90.00
_cell.angle_gamma   90.00
#
_symmetry.space_group_name_H-M   'P 1'
#
loop_
_entity.id
_entity.type
_entity.pdbx_description
1 polymer ?
#
loop_
_entity_poly.entity_id
_entity_poly.type
_entity_poly.pdbx_seq_one_letter_code
_entity_poly.pdbx_strand_id
1 'polypeptide(L)'
;MYIFIVNPASRSGHASQIWTEIETLLKERNILYRVYFTSHRGHGTKLAQQLTKDLSSRTTLIVVGGDGTVNEVLNGIEHPEHIILGYIPTGSGNDFAKGMALPSDPQKALELILSPNSYRTVDIGVLKYSEKDTKKIRKFAVSTGIGFDAAICHQALVSRLKVLLNRIHLGKLSYAFISLRELALHKPCRCRISFDNGTEVTFEKLHFAAVMNQPFEGGGFRFCPNAQNNDGKLDLCMIHDVSKIKLLFLMAIGLFGWHTSLKGVDTFRCKQVHIHTSAPMPVHADGESAFLQDAISVTCEQERLLMITPQTIQK
;
A
#
# COMPACT_ATOMS: atom_id res chain seq x y z
N MET A 1 6.64 -18.14 -19.82
CA MET A 1 5.40 -18.66 -19.18
C MET A 1 4.95 -17.65 -18.16
N TYR A 2 3.67 -17.31 -18.13
CA TYR A 2 3.10 -16.34 -17.20
C TYR A 2 2.40 -17.06 -16.03
N ILE A 3 2.56 -16.56 -14.80
CA ILE A 3 1.87 -17.09 -13.62
C ILE A 3 0.95 -16.00 -13.07
N PHE A 4 -0.35 -16.28 -12.98
CA PHE A 4 -1.35 -15.35 -12.47
C PHE A 4 -1.80 -15.76 -11.08
N ILE A 5 -1.79 -14.81 -10.15
CA ILE A 5 -2.48 -14.90 -8.85
C ILE A 5 -3.68 -13.96 -8.92
N VAL A 6 -4.88 -14.52 -8.89
CA VAL A 6 -6.14 -13.79 -9.09
C VAL A 6 -6.93 -13.78 -7.80
N ASN A 7 -7.36 -12.59 -7.37
CA ASN A 7 -8.30 -12.44 -6.27
C ASN A 7 -9.72 -12.23 -6.82
N PRO A 8 -10.54 -13.27 -6.94
CA PRO A 8 -11.87 -13.18 -7.53
C PRO A 8 -12.84 -12.32 -6.70
N ALA A 9 -12.59 -12.15 -5.40
CA ALA A 9 -13.41 -11.34 -4.49
C ALA A 9 -13.11 -9.83 -4.57
N SER A 10 -12.05 -9.42 -5.28
CA SER A 10 -11.70 -8.01 -5.43
C SER A 10 -12.85 -7.23 -6.07
N ARG A 11 -13.03 -5.96 -5.59
CA ARG A 11 -14.12 -5.06 -6.00
C ARG A 11 -15.50 -5.74 -5.93
N SER A 12 -15.79 -6.39 -4.81
CA SER A 12 -17.09 -7.06 -4.56
C SER A 12 -17.44 -8.15 -5.58
N GLY A 13 -16.42 -8.89 -6.06
CA GLY A 13 -16.58 -10.00 -6.98
C GLY A 13 -16.46 -9.65 -8.47
N HIS A 14 -16.34 -8.36 -8.82
CA HIS A 14 -16.21 -7.93 -10.22
C HIS A 14 -14.91 -8.43 -10.88
N ALA A 15 -13.89 -8.72 -10.09
CA ALA A 15 -12.62 -9.27 -10.60
C ALA A 15 -12.77 -10.65 -11.27
N SER A 16 -13.79 -11.44 -10.91
CA SER A 16 -14.08 -12.70 -11.60
C SER A 16 -14.47 -12.48 -13.06
N GLN A 17 -15.28 -11.47 -13.35
CA GLN A 17 -15.67 -11.13 -14.73
C GLN A 17 -14.47 -10.64 -15.53
N ILE A 18 -13.67 -9.74 -14.92
CA ILE A 18 -12.43 -9.24 -15.53
C ILE A 18 -11.49 -10.41 -15.87
N TRP A 19 -11.35 -11.39 -14.95
CA TRP A 19 -10.52 -12.56 -15.23
C TRP A 19 -11.04 -13.37 -16.42
N THR A 20 -12.35 -13.57 -16.54
CA THR A 20 -12.93 -14.28 -17.69
C THR A 20 -12.59 -13.61 -19.03
N GLU A 21 -12.64 -12.27 -19.07
CA GLU A 21 -12.24 -11.50 -20.26
C GLU A 21 -10.74 -11.67 -20.56
N ILE A 22 -9.88 -11.53 -19.53
CA ILE A 22 -8.43 -11.72 -19.64
C ILE A 22 -8.11 -13.14 -20.12
N GLU A 23 -8.75 -14.14 -19.54
CA GLU A 23 -8.51 -15.54 -19.90
C GLU A 23 -8.90 -15.83 -21.36
N THR A 24 -9.99 -15.25 -21.83
CA THR A 24 -10.41 -15.35 -23.23
C THR A 24 -9.33 -14.79 -24.16
N LEU A 25 -8.82 -13.60 -23.88
CA LEU A 25 -7.75 -12.97 -24.66
C LEU A 25 -6.46 -13.80 -24.65
N LEU A 26 -6.10 -14.39 -23.51
CA LEU A 26 -4.91 -15.26 -23.40
C LEU A 26 -5.05 -16.51 -24.25
N LYS A 27 -6.25 -17.14 -24.29
CA LYS A 27 -6.56 -18.32 -25.10
C LYS A 27 -6.56 -18.01 -26.59
N GLU A 28 -7.21 -16.92 -27.00
CA GLU A 28 -7.26 -16.47 -28.41
C GLU A 28 -5.85 -16.20 -28.98
N ARG A 29 -4.92 -15.71 -28.12
CA ARG A 29 -3.54 -15.44 -28.52
C ARG A 29 -2.58 -16.61 -28.32
N ASN A 30 -3.06 -17.76 -27.89
CA ASN A 30 -2.25 -18.95 -27.61
C ASN A 30 -1.12 -18.67 -26.60
N ILE A 31 -1.37 -17.82 -25.58
CA ILE A 31 -0.40 -17.49 -24.54
C ILE A 31 -0.34 -18.62 -23.50
N LEU A 32 0.87 -19.10 -23.18
CA LEU A 32 1.07 -20.10 -22.14
C LEU A 32 1.05 -19.45 -20.76
N TYR A 33 0.10 -19.87 -19.91
CA TYR A 33 -0.05 -19.34 -18.55
C TYR A 33 -0.47 -20.44 -17.56
N ARG A 34 -0.28 -20.12 -16.27
CA ARG A 34 -0.90 -20.83 -15.14
C ARG A 34 -1.66 -19.83 -14.30
N VAL A 35 -2.78 -20.21 -13.71
CA VAL A 35 -3.61 -19.35 -12.86
C VAL A 35 -3.87 -20.00 -11.51
N TYR A 36 -3.82 -19.19 -10.46
CA TYR A 36 -4.09 -19.56 -9.08
C TYR A 36 -5.04 -18.55 -8.46
N PHE A 37 -6.14 -19.04 -7.91
CA PHE A 37 -7.16 -18.17 -7.31
C PHE A 37 -6.99 -18.10 -5.80
N THR A 38 -7.05 -16.89 -5.24
CA THR A 38 -7.11 -16.73 -3.79
C THR A 38 -8.50 -17.10 -3.29
N SER A 39 -8.59 -17.78 -2.14
CA SER A 39 -9.86 -18.22 -1.54
C SER A 39 -10.22 -17.47 -0.25
N HIS A 40 -9.23 -16.86 0.40
CA HIS A 40 -9.39 -16.12 1.66
C HIS A 40 -8.23 -15.15 1.85
N ARG A 41 -8.35 -14.28 2.83
CA ARG A 41 -7.28 -13.34 3.23
C ARG A 41 -6.02 -14.10 3.67
N GLY A 42 -4.86 -13.66 3.20
CA GLY A 42 -3.57 -14.32 3.41
C GLY A 42 -3.27 -15.49 2.47
N HIS A 43 -4.23 -15.90 1.60
CA HIS A 43 -3.96 -16.97 0.65
C HIS A 43 -2.99 -16.54 -0.46
N GLY A 44 -3.03 -15.25 -0.85
CA GLY A 44 -2.07 -14.68 -1.81
C GLY A 44 -0.62 -14.82 -1.35
N THR A 45 -0.35 -14.63 -0.05
CA THR A 45 0.97 -14.83 0.54
C THR A 45 1.43 -16.28 0.41
N LYS A 46 0.58 -17.24 0.76
CA LYS A 46 0.90 -18.67 0.66
C LYS A 46 1.14 -19.11 -0.79
N LEU A 47 0.29 -18.64 -1.72
CA LEU A 47 0.47 -18.93 -3.14
C LEU A 47 1.78 -18.36 -3.66
N ALA A 48 2.08 -17.10 -3.38
CA ALA A 48 3.33 -16.47 -3.80
C ALA A 48 4.53 -17.23 -3.24
N GLN A 49 4.52 -17.60 -1.95
CA GLN A 49 5.58 -18.39 -1.32
C GLN A 49 5.78 -19.73 -2.04
N GLN A 50 4.71 -20.50 -2.25
CA GLN A 50 4.79 -21.80 -2.91
C GLN A 50 5.28 -21.70 -4.36
N LEU A 51 4.89 -20.64 -5.08
CA LEU A 51 5.22 -20.46 -6.48
C LEU A 51 6.62 -19.87 -6.70
N THR A 52 7.20 -19.22 -5.69
CA THR A 52 8.50 -18.55 -5.83
C THR A 52 9.64 -19.21 -5.08
N LYS A 53 9.34 -20.19 -4.19
CA LYS A 53 10.31 -20.85 -3.33
C LYS A 53 11.47 -21.50 -4.07
N ASP A 54 11.19 -22.21 -5.17
CA ASP A 54 12.18 -23.02 -5.88
C ASP A 54 12.54 -22.42 -7.27
N LEU A 55 12.33 -21.12 -7.47
CA LEU A 55 12.66 -20.48 -8.73
C LEU A 55 14.17 -20.32 -8.89
N SER A 56 14.69 -20.88 -9.99
CA SER A 56 16.10 -20.73 -10.40
C SER A 56 16.28 -19.78 -11.59
N SER A 57 15.18 -19.30 -12.19
CA SER A 57 15.20 -18.41 -13.34
C SER A 57 14.08 -17.37 -13.24
N ARG A 58 14.24 -16.25 -13.96
CA ARG A 58 13.26 -15.17 -13.97
C ARG A 58 11.90 -15.63 -14.48
N THR A 59 10.87 -15.38 -13.71
CA THR A 59 9.47 -15.75 -13.97
C THR A 59 8.59 -14.50 -13.86
N THR A 60 7.67 -14.34 -14.80
CA THR A 60 6.68 -13.26 -14.74
C THR A 60 5.51 -13.69 -13.88
N LEU A 61 5.38 -13.07 -12.70
CA LEU A 61 4.29 -13.25 -11.76
C LEU A 61 3.32 -12.07 -11.87
N ILE A 62 2.05 -12.37 -12.17
CA ILE A 62 1.04 -11.34 -12.42
C ILE A 62 0.00 -11.38 -11.31
N VAL A 63 -0.22 -10.22 -10.69
CA VAL A 63 -1.26 -10.04 -9.68
C VAL A 63 -2.50 -9.44 -10.35
N VAL A 64 -3.66 -10.10 -10.19
CA VAL A 64 -4.97 -9.58 -10.57
C VAL A 64 -5.78 -9.36 -9.30
N GLY A 65 -5.88 -8.09 -8.87
CA GLY A 65 -6.47 -7.78 -7.57
C GLY A 65 -6.42 -6.29 -7.22
N GLY A 66 -6.59 -5.96 -5.95
CA GLY A 66 -6.35 -4.63 -5.40
C GLY A 66 -5.03 -4.55 -4.63
N ASP A 67 -4.77 -3.40 -3.98
CA ASP A 67 -3.54 -3.14 -3.21
C ASP A 67 -3.29 -4.20 -2.13
N GLY A 68 -4.34 -4.67 -1.43
CA GLY A 68 -4.20 -5.77 -0.46
C GLY A 68 -3.73 -7.09 -1.08
N THR A 69 -4.13 -7.41 -2.32
CA THR A 69 -3.65 -8.61 -3.02
C THR A 69 -2.18 -8.45 -3.41
N VAL A 70 -1.78 -7.25 -3.86
CA VAL A 70 -0.36 -6.93 -4.11
C VAL A 70 0.45 -7.09 -2.82
N ASN A 71 -0.04 -6.54 -1.69
CA ASN A 71 0.64 -6.68 -0.40
C ASN A 71 0.80 -8.15 0.03
N GLU A 72 -0.26 -8.97 -0.11
CA GLU A 72 -0.17 -10.40 0.20
C GLU A 72 0.88 -11.09 -0.66
N VAL A 73 0.88 -10.87 -1.98
CA VAL A 73 1.85 -11.48 -2.90
C VAL A 73 3.26 -11.01 -2.58
N LEU A 74 3.48 -9.72 -2.36
CA LEU A 74 4.77 -9.14 -1.99
C LEU A 74 5.34 -9.78 -0.72
N ASN A 75 4.51 -10.03 0.30
CA ASN A 75 4.91 -10.68 1.54
C ASN A 75 5.16 -12.19 1.41
N GLY A 76 4.77 -12.80 0.30
CA GLY A 76 5.03 -14.21 0.01
C GLY A 76 6.19 -14.47 -0.95
N ILE A 77 6.69 -13.46 -1.67
CA ILE A 77 7.83 -13.64 -2.58
C ILE A 77 9.11 -13.89 -1.77
N GLU A 78 9.73 -15.06 -2.00
CA GLU A 78 10.97 -15.45 -1.32
C GLU A 78 12.23 -15.03 -2.11
N HIS A 79 12.17 -15.04 -3.45
CA HIS A 79 13.27 -14.72 -4.35
C HIS A 79 12.88 -13.58 -5.31
N PRO A 80 12.82 -12.32 -4.84
CA PRO A 80 12.40 -11.18 -5.66
C PRO A 80 13.30 -10.95 -6.89
N GLU A 81 14.58 -11.34 -6.84
CA GLU A 81 15.54 -11.27 -7.95
C GLU A 81 15.14 -12.15 -9.15
N HIS A 82 14.33 -13.18 -8.92
CA HIS A 82 13.79 -14.07 -9.95
C HIS A 82 12.38 -13.70 -10.41
N ILE A 83 11.82 -12.60 -9.88
CA ILE A 83 10.46 -12.18 -10.24
C ILE A 83 10.48 -10.96 -11.15
N ILE A 84 9.67 -11.02 -12.21
CA ILE A 84 9.19 -9.85 -12.93
C ILE A 84 7.73 -9.70 -12.57
N LEU A 85 7.38 -8.64 -11.83
CA LEU A 85 6.01 -8.41 -11.39
C LEU A 85 5.20 -7.71 -12.47
N GLY A 86 4.05 -8.30 -12.83
CA GLY A 86 2.97 -7.66 -13.57
C GLY A 86 1.80 -7.36 -12.63
N TYR A 87 1.06 -6.29 -12.88
CA TYR A 87 -0.11 -5.96 -12.08
C TYR A 87 -1.29 -5.51 -12.93
N ILE A 88 -2.43 -6.16 -12.75
CA ILE A 88 -3.72 -5.81 -13.34
C ILE A 88 -4.63 -5.33 -12.20
N PRO A 89 -4.84 -4.00 -12.07
CA PRO A 89 -5.57 -3.41 -10.96
C PRO A 89 -7.07 -3.65 -11.09
N THR A 90 -7.65 -4.38 -10.14
CA THR A 90 -9.11 -4.64 -10.07
C THR A 90 -9.72 -4.19 -8.75
N GLY A 91 -8.95 -3.51 -7.88
CA GLY A 91 -9.41 -2.99 -6.60
C GLY A 91 -10.19 -1.68 -6.72
N SER A 92 -10.58 -1.12 -5.56
CA SER A 92 -11.27 0.17 -5.47
C SER A 92 -10.32 1.37 -5.38
N GLY A 93 -9.18 1.22 -4.71
CA GLY A 93 -8.15 2.26 -4.53
C GLY A 93 -7.11 2.24 -5.64
N ASN A 94 -6.44 1.10 -5.76
CA ASN A 94 -5.35 0.83 -6.69
C ASN A 94 -4.25 1.90 -6.61
N ASP A 95 -3.88 2.27 -5.38
CA ASP A 95 -2.91 3.34 -5.14
C ASP A 95 -1.52 2.94 -5.62
N PHE A 96 -1.16 1.66 -5.49
CA PHE A 96 0.08 1.13 -6.07
C PHE A 96 0.11 1.30 -7.60
N ALA A 97 -0.99 0.99 -8.29
CA ALA A 97 -1.08 1.17 -9.74
C ALA A 97 -0.95 2.65 -10.14
N LYS A 98 -1.57 3.56 -9.39
CA LYS A 98 -1.45 5.01 -9.62
C LYS A 98 -0.01 5.50 -9.47
N GLY A 99 0.69 5.08 -8.40
CA GLY A 99 2.09 5.44 -8.16
C GLY A 99 3.03 4.89 -9.23
N MET A 100 2.69 3.75 -9.82
CA MET A 100 3.42 3.12 -10.92
C MET A 100 2.97 3.60 -12.32
N ALA A 101 2.01 4.52 -12.39
CA ALA A 101 1.39 5.01 -13.63
C ALA A 101 0.84 3.87 -14.53
N LEU A 102 0.37 2.77 -13.92
CA LEU A 102 -0.18 1.64 -14.65
C LEU A 102 -1.55 1.97 -15.23
N PRO A 103 -1.94 1.35 -16.36
CA PRO A 103 -3.28 1.46 -16.88
C PRO A 103 -4.33 0.99 -15.86
N SER A 104 -5.38 1.79 -15.66
CA SER A 104 -6.53 1.39 -14.83
C SER A 104 -7.48 0.42 -15.55
N ASP A 105 -7.41 0.37 -16.87
CA ASP A 105 -8.13 -0.56 -17.72
C ASP A 105 -7.42 -1.93 -17.71
N PRO A 106 -8.11 -3.03 -17.35
CA PRO A 106 -7.49 -4.34 -17.23
C PRO A 106 -6.94 -4.91 -18.54
N GLN A 107 -7.59 -4.62 -19.68
CA GLN A 107 -7.12 -5.10 -20.98
C GLN A 107 -5.85 -4.37 -21.39
N LYS A 108 -5.78 -3.03 -21.17
CA LYS A 108 -4.55 -2.26 -21.42
C LYS A 108 -3.42 -2.69 -20.49
N ALA A 109 -3.72 -3.05 -19.24
CA ALA A 109 -2.73 -3.58 -18.32
C ALA A 109 -2.20 -4.95 -18.79
N LEU A 110 -3.08 -5.82 -19.31
CA LEU A 110 -2.68 -7.09 -19.92
C LEU A 110 -1.78 -6.86 -21.15
N GLU A 111 -2.15 -5.94 -22.06
CA GLU A 111 -1.32 -5.60 -23.23
C GLU A 111 0.08 -5.16 -22.82
N LEU A 112 0.17 -4.30 -21.82
CA LEU A 112 1.46 -3.86 -21.27
C LEU A 112 2.30 -5.05 -20.75
N ILE A 113 1.64 -6.03 -20.11
CA ILE A 113 2.31 -7.22 -19.56
C ILE A 113 2.77 -8.17 -20.68
N LEU A 114 1.95 -8.36 -21.71
CA LEU A 114 2.27 -9.28 -22.81
C LEU A 114 3.30 -8.71 -23.78
N SER A 115 3.38 -7.39 -23.90
CA SER A 115 4.33 -6.67 -24.76
C SER A 115 5.04 -5.56 -23.96
N PRO A 116 5.89 -5.94 -23.00
CA PRO A 116 6.51 -4.97 -22.11
C PRO A 116 7.52 -4.11 -22.87
N ASN A 117 7.36 -2.79 -22.77
CA ASN A 117 8.26 -1.81 -23.36
C ASN A 117 9.20 -1.14 -22.35
N SER A 118 8.94 -1.35 -21.06
CA SER A 118 9.75 -0.82 -19.97
C SER A 118 9.66 -1.68 -18.71
N TYR A 119 10.75 -1.70 -17.97
CA TYR A 119 10.85 -2.33 -16.66
C TYR A 119 11.41 -1.31 -15.67
N ARG A 120 10.92 -1.34 -14.44
CA ARG A 120 11.39 -0.48 -13.37
C ARG A 120 11.64 -1.29 -12.12
N THR A 121 12.74 -1.03 -11.43
CA THR A 121 12.95 -1.55 -10.08
C THR A 121 12.11 -0.76 -9.08
N VAL A 122 11.46 -1.45 -8.16
CA VAL A 122 10.63 -0.86 -7.12
C VAL A 122 11.26 -1.13 -5.77
N ASP A 123 11.40 -0.09 -4.97
CA ASP A 123 11.81 -0.19 -3.59
C ASP A 123 10.67 -0.80 -2.75
N ILE A 124 11.02 -1.50 -1.69
CA ILE A 124 10.07 -2.14 -0.79
C ILE A 124 10.29 -1.58 0.61
N GLY A 125 9.24 -1.06 1.20
CA GLY A 125 9.26 -0.69 2.59
C GLY A 125 9.06 -1.91 3.50
N VAL A 126 9.73 -1.92 4.64
CA VAL A 126 9.66 -2.98 5.64
C VAL A 126 9.32 -2.42 7.00
N LEU A 127 8.15 -2.76 7.48
CA LEU A 127 7.68 -2.47 8.82
C LEU A 127 8.10 -3.59 9.79
N LYS A 128 8.77 -3.23 10.89
CA LYS A 128 9.07 -4.11 12.03
C LYS A 128 8.24 -3.64 13.23
N TYR A 129 7.51 -4.54 13.84
CA TYR A 129 6.61 -4.28 14.97
C TYR A 129 6.55 -5.49 15.92
N SER A 130 5.88 -5.38 17.05
CA SER A 130 5.71 -6.48 18.00
C SER A 130 4.25 -6.94 18.04
N GLU A 131 4.06 -8.25 18.06
CA GLU A 131 2.75 -8.87 18.29
C GLU A 131 2.89 -9.93 19.38
N LYS A 132 2.22 -9.74 20.52
CA LYS A 132 2.32 -10.65 21.67
C LYS A 132 3.78 -11.01 22.00
N ASP A 133 4.63 -10.00 22.14
CA ASP A 133 6.07 -10.09 22.43
C ASP A 133 6.91 -10.81 21.33
N THR A 134 6.29 -11.11 20.20
CA THR A 134 7.00 -11.67 19.05
C THR A 134 7.27 -10.58 18.02
N LYS A 135 8.53 -10.45 17.60
CA LYS A 135 8.91 -9.54 16.52
C LYS A 135 8.29 -10.01 15.20
N LYS A 136 7.60 -9.12 14.53
CA LYS A 136 6.98 -9.34 13.23
C LYS A 136 7.57 -8.39 12.20
N ILE A 137 7.56 -8.86 10.96
CA ILE A 137 8.00 -8.10 9.79
C ILE A 137 6.87 -8.10 8.78
N ARG A 138 6.61 -6.96 8.16
CA ARG A 138 5.68 -6.84 7.05
C ARG A 138 6.24 -5.92 5.98
N LYS A 139 6.28 -6.41 4.76
CA LYS A 139 6.63 -5.62 3.58
C LYS A 139 5.43 -4.77 3.14
N PHE A 140 5.71 -3.60 2.57
CA PHE A 140 4.69 -2.75 1.96
C PHE A 140 5.21 -2.10 0.67
N ALA A 141 4.31 -1.93 -0.29
CA ALA A 141 4.61 -1.31 -1.58
C ALA A 141 4.18 0.17 -1.62
N VAL A 142 3.17 0.53 -0.84
CA VAL A 142 2.55 1.87 -0.82
C VAL A 142 3.02 2.66 0.39
N SER A 143 2.64 2.21 1.58
CA SER A 143 2.84 2.96 2.82
C SER A 143 2.71 2.12 4.08
N THR A 144 3.23 2.64 5.16
CA THR A 144 2.87 2.25 6.53
C THR A 144 2.59 3.50 7.34
N GLY A 145 1.64 3.43 8.27
CA GLY A 145 1.28 4.56 9.09
C GLY A 145 1.02 4.16 10.54
N ILE A 146 1.21 5.12 11.45
CA ILE A 146 0.88 5.02 12.86
C ILE A 146 0.01 6.21 13.27
N GLY A 147 -1.14 5.94 13.88
CA GLY A 147 -2.03 6.94 14.41
C GLY A 147 -3.37 7.04 13.70
N PHE A 148 -3.84 8.26 13.43
CA PHE A 148 -5.18 8.55 12.95
C PHE A 148 -5.51 7.90 11.59
N ASP A 149 -4.59 7.93 10.64
CA ASP A 149 -4.74 7.28 9.33
C ASP A 149 -4.92 5.77 9.46
N ALA A 150 -4.09 5.13 10.30
CA ALA A 150 -4.18 3.70 10.59
C ALA A 150 -5.50 3.34 11.31
N ALA A 151 -6.01 4.21 12.18
CA ALA A 151 -7.31 4.00 12.82
C ALA A 151 -8.43 3.96 11.78
N ILE A 152 -8.41 4.84 10.78
CA ILE A 152 -9.37 4.82 9.66
C ILE A 152 -9.25 3.52 8.87
N CYS A 153 -8.04 3.09 8.53
CA CYS A 153 -7.79 1.83 7.82
C CYS A 153 -8.35 0.63 8.58
N HIS A 154 -8.08 0.52 9.89
CA HIS A 154 -8.58 -0.57 10.73
C HIS A 154 -10.11 -0.62 10.76
N GLN A 155 -10.76 0.53 10.97
CA GLN A 155 -12.22 0.59 11.00
C GLN A 155 -12.83 0.29 9.62
N ALA A 156 -12.20 0.75 8.53
CA ALA A 156 -12.65 0.45 7.19
C ALA A 156 -12.60 -1.04 6.83
N LEU A 157 -11.66 -1.80 7.43
CA LEU A 157 -11.57 -3.26 7.25
C LEU A 157 -12.72 -4.02 7.94
N VAL A 158 -13.16 -3.57 9.13
CA VAL A 158 -14.16 -4.28 9.95
C VAL A 158 -15.57 -3.70 9.82
N SER A 159 -15.75 -2.59 9.13
CA SER A 159 -17.01 -1.86 9.07
C SER A 159 -18.08 -2.58 8.24
N ARG A 160 -19.14 -3.04 8.91
CA ARG A 160 -20.36 -3.55 8.26
C ARG A 160 -21.07 -2.44 7.47
N LEU A 161 -20.95 -1.19 7.91
CA LEU A 161 -21.51 -0.03 7.23
C LEU A 161 -20.88 0.17 5.84
N LYS A 162 -19.57 -0.03 5.70
CA LYS A 162 -18.89 0.01 4.40
C LYS A 162 -19.47 -1.03 3.43
N VAL A 163 -19.71 -2.25 3.89
CA VAL A 163 -20.28 -3.32 3.06
C VAL A 163 -21.70 -2.94 2.61
N LEU A 164 -22.51 -2.39 3.52
CA LEU A 164 -23.87 -1.95 3.20
C LEU A 164 -23.89 -0.78 2.22
N LEU A 165 -23.09 0.27 2.47
CA LEU A 165 -23.02 1.46 1.63
C LEU A 165 -22.40 1.19 0.25
N ASN A 166 -21.48 0.24 0.16
CA ASN A 166 -20.94 -0.18 -1.14
C ASN A 166 -22.02 -0.82 -2.04
N ARG A 167 -22.98 -1.53 -1.46
CA ARG A 167 -24.10 -2.12 -2.22
C ARG A 167 -25.00 -1.08 -2.90
N ILE A 168 -25.07 0.13 -2.34
CA ILE A 168 -25.87 1.25 -2.88
C ILE A 168 -24.99 2.35 -3.50
N HIS A 169 -23.75 2.02 -3.88
CA HIS A 169 -22.78 2.93 -4.51
C HIS A 169 -22.38 4.16 -3.65
N LEU A 170 -22.67 4.16 -2.36
CA LEU A 170 -22.33 5.22 -1.40
C LEU A 170 -21.07 4.92 -0.57
N GLY A 171 -20.18 4.05 -1.06
CA GLY A 171 -18.96 3.64 -0.37
C GLY A 171 -18.05 4.80 0.07
N LYS A 172 -18.00 5.90 -0.70
CA LYS A 172 -17.23 7.09 -0.32
C LYS A 172 -17.76 7.77 0.94
N LEU A 173 -19.08 7.75 1.18
CA LEU A 173 -19.68 8.30 2.39
C LEU A 173 -19.33 7.48 3.65
N SER A 174 -19.11 6.18 3.50
CA SER A 174 -18.68 5.34 4.63
C SER A 174 -17.30 5.74 5.16
N TYR A 175 -16.36 6.07 4.27
CA TYR A 175 -15.05 6.57 4.68
C TYR A 175 -15.14 7.92 5.38
N ALA A 176 -15.96 8.85 4.88
CA ALA A 176 -16.17 10.14 5.54
C ALA A 176 -16.75 9.96 6.96
N PHE A 177 -17.76 9.09 7.11
CA PHE A 177 -18.35 8.79 8.42
C PHE A 177 -17.34 8.14 9.37
N ILE A 178 -16.59 7.15 8.90
CA ILE A 178 -15.52 6.50 9.68
C ILE A 178 -14.48 7.54 10.11
N SER A 179 -14.04 8.40 9.20
CA SER A 179 -13.06 9.45 9.51
C SER A 179 -13.55 10.43 10.57
N LEU A 180 -14.81 10.86 10.50
CA LEU A 180 -15.41 11.75 11.51
C LEU A 180 -15.53 11.08 12.87
N ARG A 181 -15.95 9.81 12.90
CA ARG A 181 -16.03 9.03 14.14
C ARG A 181 -14.64 8.85 14.77
N GLU A 182 -13.67 8.42 13.97
CA GLU A 182 -12.31 8.24 14.46
C GLU A 182 -11.69 9.57 14.90
N LEU A 183 -11.98 10.68 14.21
CA LEU A 183 -11.56 12.02 14.62
C LEU A 183 -12.11 12.40 16.00
N ALA A 184 -13.39 12.09 16.27
CA ALA A 184 -13.99 12.36 17.56
C ALA A 184 -13.30 11.58 18.69
N LEU A 185 -12.97 10.31 18.45
CA LEU A 185 -12.34 9.40 19.41
C LEU A 185 -10.83 9.58 19.54
N HIS A 186 -10.19 10.13 18.50
CA HIS A 186 -8.73 10.24 18.40
C HIS A 186 -8.11 11.08 19.53
N LYS A 187 -7.07 10.53 20.11
CA LYS A 187 -6.24 11.19 21.14
C LYS A 187 -4.79 11.23 20.65
N PRO A 188 -4.26 12.41 20.30
CA PRO A 188 -2.85 12.54 19.96
C PRO A 188 -1.99 12.27 21.20
N CYS A 189 -0.78 11.80 20.99
CA CYS A 189 0.17 11.54 22.07
C CYS A 189 1.56 12.07 21.74
N ARG A 190 2.42 12.14 22.76
CA ARG A 190 3.82 12.50 22.57
C ARG A 190 4.53 11.42 21.75
N CYS A 191 5.41 11.85 20.85
CA CYS A 191 6.14 10.97 19.96
C CYS A 191 7.59 11.42 19.84
N ARG A 192 8.51 10.44 19.78
CA ARG A 192 9.91 10.60 19.40
C ARG A 192 10.19 9.85 18.14
N ILE A 193 10.83 10.50 17.18
CA ILE A 193 11.17 9.92 15.88
C ILE A 193 12.67 10.08 15.65
N SER A 194 13.36 8.99 15.38
CA SER A 194 14.80 8.96 15.10
C SER A 194 15.06 8.43 13.69
N PHE A 195 15.94 9.08 12.96
CA PHE A 195 16.29 8.77 11.58
C PHE A 195 17.69 8.18 11.45
N ASP A 196 17.96 7.52 10.32
CA ASP A 196 19.24 6.92 9.98
C ASP A 196 20.42 7.91 9.91
N ASN A 197 20.15 9.19 9.68
CA ASN A 197 21.16 10.27 9.67
C ASN A 197 21.49 10.84 11.06
N GLY A 198 20.96 10.24 12.13
CA GLY A 198 21.13 10.70 13.50
C GLY A 198 20.22 11.85 13.93
N THR A 199 19.37 12.36 13.04
CA THR A 199 18.36 13.36 13.40
C THR A 199 17.32 12.75 14.32
N GLU A 200 16.94 13.47 15.37
CA GLU A 200 15.84 13.11 16.25
C GLU A 200 14.88 14.30 16.42
N VAL A 201 13.59 14.03 16.33
CA VAL A 201 12.52 15.01 16.53
C VAL A 201 11.50 14.51 17.54
N THR A 202 10.92 15.42 18.31
CA THR A 202 9.89 15.11 19.31
C THR A 202 8.69 16.03 19.09
N PHE A 203 7.50 15.44 19.11
CA PHE A 203 6.23 16.15 19.02
C PHE A 203 5.39 15.87 20.25
N GLU A 204 4.75 16.88 20.80
CA GLU A 204 3.91 16.72 22.02
C GLU A 204 2.55 16.11 21.69
N LYS A 205 2.03 16.35 20.50
CA LYS A 205 0.70 15.89 20.06
C LYS A 205 0.76 15.36 18.64
N LEU A 206 1.38 14.21 18.43
CA LEU A 206 1.32 13.52 17.14
C LEU A 206 -0.10 13.02 16.88
N HIS A 207 -0.68 13.38 15.76
CA HIS A 207 -1.93 12.82 15.27
C HIS A 207 -1.68 11.56 14.46
N PHE A 208 -0.76 11.61 13.51
CA PHE A 208 -0.27 10.44 12.79
C PHE A 208 1.07 10.72 12.10
N ALA A 209 1.77 9.65 11.77
CA ALA A 209 2.91 9.64 10.88
C ALA A 209 2.68 8.61 9.78
N ALA A 210 2.70 9.04 8.52
CA ALA A 210 2.65 8.20 7.34
C ALA A 210 4.03 8.09 6.74
N VAL A 211 4.53 6.86 6.56
CA VAL A 211 5.80 6.53 5.93
C VAL A 211 5.51 5.98 4.55
N MET A 212 5.81 6.76 3.53
CA MET A 212 5.39 6.55 2.16
C MET A 212 6.54 6.01 1.31
N ASN A 213 6.25 4.99 0.51
CA ASN A 213 7.12 4.49 -0.56
C ASN A 213 6.77 5.11 -1.92
N GLN A 214 5.59 5.73 -2.01
CA GLN A 214 5.07 6.38 -3.22
C GLN A 214 4.05 7.47 -2.86
N PRO A 215 3.63 8.34 -3.82
CA PRO A 215 2.82 9.51 -3.50
C PRO A 215 1.42 9.24 -2.98
N PHE A 216 0.77 8.15 -3.40
CA PHE A 216 -0.67 7.91 -3.21
C PHE A 216 -0.95 6.88 -2.13
N GLU A 217 -1.97 7.15 -1.30
CA GLU A 217 -2.49 6.25 -0.28
C GLU A 217 -3.99 6.48 -0.07
N GLY A 218 -4.68 5.47 0.50
CA GLY A 218 -6.05 5.61 0.98
C GLY A 218 -7.09 6.01 -0.08
N GLY A 219 -6.85 5.61 -1.35
CA GLY A 219 -7.73 5.93 -2.47
C GLY A 219 -7.43 7.27 -3.15
N GLY A 220 -6.26 7.85 -2.92
CA GLY A 220 -5.79 9.02 -3.64
C GLY A 220 -5.25 10.17 -2.80
N PHE A 221 -5.15 10.02 -1.47
CA PHE A 221 -4.41 10.98 -0.64
C PHE A 221 -2.94 11.03 -1.07
N ARG A 222 -2.38 12.24 -1.09
CA ARG A 222 -1.00 12.50 -1.50
C ARG A 222 -0.20 13.03 -0.32
N PHE A 223 0.03 12.18 0.70
CA PHE A 223 0.73 12.61 1.90
C PHE A 223 2.18 13.03 1.64
N CYS A 224 2.86 12.35 0.73
CA CYS A 224 4.18 12.75 0.24
C CYS A 224 4.15 12.87 -1.28
N PRO A 225 3.73 14.02 -1.85
CA PRO A 225 3.49 14.18 -3.29
C PRO A 225 4.70 13.89 -4.17
N ASN A 226 5.91 14.04 -3.61
CA ASN A 226 7.19 13.89 -4.31
C ASN A 226 7.88 12.54 -4.01
N ALA A 227 7.21 11.62 -3.29
CA ALA A 227 7.77 10.32 -2.98
C ALA A 227 8.07 9.51 -4.25
N GLN A 228 9.23 8.83 -4.25
CA GLN A 228 9.71 8.01 -5.35
C GLN A 228 10.01 6.61 -4.84
N ASN A 229 9.49 5.61 -5.51
CA ASN A 229 9.63 4.21 -5.11
C ASN A 229 10.81 3.48 -5.76
N ASN A 230 11.87 4.20 -6.15
CA ASN A 230 13.05 3.63 -6.80
C ASN A 230 14.35 4.37 -6.50
N ASP A 231 14.39 5.12 -5.40
CA ASP A 231 15.56 5.92 -4.99
C ASP A 231 16.21 5.43 -3.68
N GLY A 232 15.72 4.30 -3.14
CA GLY A 232 16.21 3.66 -1.93
C GLY A 232 15.86 4.44 -0.66
N LYS A 233 14.79 5.26 -0.67
CA LYS A 233 14.35 6.07 0.46
C LYS A 233 12.86 5.98 0.66
N LEU A 234 12.43 6.36 1.86
CA LEU A 234 11.05 6.56 2.27
C LEU A 234 10.81 8.03 2.59
N ASP A 235 9.64 8.50 2.29
CA ASP A 235 9.19 9.85 2.60
C ASP A 235 8.20 9.78 3.77
N LEU A 236 8.39 10.63 4.78
CA LEU A 236 7.51 10.73 5.93
C LEU A 236 6.67 12.00 5.83
N CYS A 237 5.39 11.88 6.17
CA CYS A 237 4.51 12.99 6.46
C CYS A 237 3.96 12.82 7.88
N MET A 238 4.12 13.85 8.71
CA MET A 238 3.60 13.86 10.08
C MET A 238 2.67 15.04 10.26
N ILE A 239 1.53 14.78 10.91
CA ILE A 239 0.62 15.84 11.35
C ILE A 239 0.61 15.86 12.88
N HIS A 240 0.97 17.01 13.44
CA HIS A 240 1.18 17.19 14.88
C HIS A 240 0.80 18.57 15.36
N ASP A 241 0.58 18.70 16.66
CA ASP A 241 0.34 19.97 17.38
C ASP A 241 -0.73 20.87 16.75
N VAL A 242 -1.75 20.25 16.18
CA VAL A 242 -2.92 20.93 15.58
C VAL A 242 -4.22 20.56 16.30
N SER A 243 -5.27 21.38 16.12
CA SER A 243 -6.62 21.03 16.57
C SER A 243 -7.24 19.96 15.66
N LYS A 244 -8.25 19.23 16.16
CA LYS A 244 -9.00 18.24 15.37
C LYS A 244 -9.66 18.84 14.12
N ILE A 245 -10.12 20.08 14.20
CA ILE A 245 -10.71 20.81 13.04
C ILE A 245 -9.62 21.06 12.00
N LYS A 246 -8.43 21.49 12.43
CA LYS A 246 -7.31 21.70 11.51
C LYS A 246 -6.82 20.38 10.93
N LEU A 247 -6.80 19.29 11.71
CA LEU A 247 -6.49 17.95 11.18
C LEU A 247 -7.44 17.56 10.04
N LEU A 248 -8.76 17.76 10.22
CA LEU A 248 -9.74 17.48 9.16
C LEU A 248 -9.49 18.32 7.90
N PHE A 249 -9.18 19.60 8.08
CA PHE A 249 -8.82 20.48 6.96
C PHE A 249 -7.54 20.01 6.26
N LEU A 250 -6.47 19.66 7.02
CA LEU A 250 -5.23 19.14 6.45
C LEU A 250 -5.43 17.83 5.69
N MET A 251 -6.29 16.94 6.19
CA MET A 251 -6.68 15.72 5.49
C MET A 251 -7.38 16.05 4.16
N ALA A 252 -8.34 16.98 4.15
CA ALA A 252 -9.06 17.35 2.92
C ALA A 252 -8.11 17.89 1.84
N ILE A 253 -7.19 18.78 2.18
CA ILE A 253 -6.21 19.31 1.23
C ILE A 253 -5.08 18.33 0.90
N GLY A 254 -4.88 17.30 1.74
CA GLY A 254 -3.97 16.19 1.49
C GLY A 254 -4.32 15.39 0.24
N LEU A 255 -5.57 15.39 -0.20
CA LEU A 255 -5.99 14.85 -1.50
C LEU A 255 -5.27 15.51 -2.68
N PHE A 256 -4.93 16.80 -2.54
CA PHE A 256 -4.22 17.58 -3.56
C PHE A 256 -2.70 17.65 -3.30
N GLY A 257 -2.24 17.19 -2.13
CA GLY A 257 -0.85 17.28 -1.71
C GLY A 257 -0.40 18.69 -1.27
N TRP A 258 -1.33 19.62 -1.02
CA TRP A 258 -1.02 21.03 -0.68
C TRP A 258 -0.78 21.26 0.82
N HIS A 259 -0.93 20.23 1.63
CA HIS A 259 -0.79 20.32 3.09
C HIS A 259 0.67 20.40 3.55
N THR A 260 1.64 19.94 2.74
CA THR A 260 3.04 19.75 3.13
C THR A 260 3.77 21.02 3.57
N SER A 261 3.31 22.20 3.14
CA SER A 261 3.88 23.51 3.51
C SER A 261 3.16 24.20 4.66
N LEU A 262 2.18 23.54 5.28
CA LEU A 262 1.35 24.15 6.31
C LEU A 262 1.88 23.85 7.72
N LYS A 263 1.76 24.83 8.63
CA LYS A 263 2.14 24.65 10.04
C LYS A 263 1.44 23.46 10.67
N GLY A 264 2.22 22.59 11.33
CA GLY A 264 1.76 21.36 11.96
C GLY A 264 1.82 20.15 11.01
N VAL A 265 2.50 20.33 9.88
CA VAL A 265 2.89 19.25 8.96
C VAL A 265 4.39 19.33 8.75
N ASP A 266 5.10 18.25 9.08
CA ASP A 266 6.52 18.11 8.77
C ASP A 266 6.73 16.92 7.86
N THR A 267 7.66 17.05 6.93
CA THR A 267 8.05 15.99 6.01
C THR A 267 9.54 15.72 6.10
N PHE A 268 9.91 14.44 6.09
CA PHE A 268 11.31 14.00 6.13
C PHE A 268 11.52 12.92 5.07
N ARG A 269 12.79 12.71 4.74
CA ARG A 269 13.22 11.66 3.83
C ARG A 269 14.36 10.88 4.42
N CYS A 270 14.27 9.55 4.46
CA CYS A 270 15.22 8.69 5.15
C CYS A 270 15.27 7.29 4.52
N LYS A 271 16.28 6.51 4.86
CA LYS A 271 16.32 5.07 4.57
C LYS A 271 15.72 4.25 5.71
N GLN A 272 15.82 4.75 6.93
CA GLN A 272 15.30 4.11 8.12
C GLN A 272 14.74 5.14 9.08
N VAL A 273 13.63 4.77 9.73
CA VAL A 273 13.02 5.57 10.79
C VAL A 273 12.55 4.67 11.93
N HIS A 274 12.73 5.16 13.14
CA HIS A 274 12.17 4.60 14.37
C HIS A 274 11.17 5.58 14.94
N ILE A 275 9.95 5.11 15.21
CA ILE A 275 8.87 5.93 15.79
C ILE A 275 8.49 5.31 17.11
N HIS A 276 8.58 6.11 18.19
CA HIS A 276 8.17 5.73 19.55
C HIS A 276 7.12 6.71 20.05
N THR A 277 5.98 6.19 20.50
CA THR A 277 4.86 6.98 21.02
C THR A 277 4.64 6.71 22.51
N SER A 278 4.18 7.73 23.26
CA SER A 278 3.94 7.61 24.70
C SER A 278 2.72 6.76 25.07
N ALA A 279 1.91 6.38 24.08
CA ALA A 279 0.77 5.50 24.22
C ALA A 279 0.61 4.68 22.95
N PRO A 280 0.11 3.43 23.02
CA PRO A 280 -0.12 2.60 21.83
C PRO A 280 -1.09 3.25 20.85
N MET A 281 -0.71 3.30 19.58
CA MET A 281 -1.51 3.83 18.47
C MET A 281 -1.73 2.75 17.40
N PRO A 282 -2.83 2.81 16.64
CA PRO A 282 -3.04 1.90 15.50
C PRO A 282 -1.90 2.01 14.47
N VAL A 283 -1.52 0.88 13.89
CA VAL A 283 -0.51 0.81 12.83
C VAL A 283 -1.04 -0.05 11.67
N HIS A 284 -0.75 0.37 10.45
CA HIS A 284 -1.04 -0.39 9.24
C HIS A 284 0.18 -0.51 8.32
N ALA A 285 0.14 -1.46 7.38
CA ALA A 285 1.01 -1.54 6.21
C ALA A 285 0.15 -1.87 4.99
N ASP A 286 0.13 -0.99 3.98
CA ASP A 286 -0.76 -1.05 2.81
C ASP A 286 -2.24 -1.24 3.20
N GLY A 287 -2.69 -0.57 4.26
CA GLY A 287 -4.05 -0.69 4.79
C GLY A 287 -4.32 -1.93 5.65
N GLU A 288 -3.37 -2.86 5.74
CA GLU A 288 -3.48 -4.05 6.58
C GLU A 288 -3.04 -3.77 8.03
N SER A 289 -3.84 -4.19 9.01
CA SER A 289 -3.57 -3.91 10.43
C SER A 289 -2.27 -4.56 10.93
N ALA A 290 -1.45 -3.78 11.63
CA ALA A 290 -0.35 -4.23 12.48
C ALA A 290 -0.64 -3.96 13.97
N PHE A 291 -1.92 -3.92 14.33
CA PHE A 291 -2.44 -3.73 15.69
C PHE A 291 -2.09 -2.38 16.32
N LEU A 292 -2.15 -2.31 17.66
CA LEU A 292 -1.71 -1.15 18.42
C LEU A 292 -0.23 -1.30 18.76
N GLN A 293 0.56 -0.28 18.47
CA GLN A 293 2.00 -0.25 18.74
C GLN A 293 2.38 1.06 19.41
N ASP A 294 3.34 1.01 20.31
CA ASP A 294 4.01 2.17 20.87
C ASP A 294 5.40 2.39 20.27
N ALA A 295 5.92 1.38 19.57
CA ALA A 295 7.18 1.45 18.86
C ALA A 295 7.13 0.70 17.54
N ILE A 296 7.59 1.34 16.47
CA ILE A 296 7.78 0.71 15.16
C ILE A 296 9.13 1.12 14.57
N SER A 297 9.68 0.24 13.74
CA SER A 297 10.86 0.54 12.92
C SER A 297 10.51 0.30 11.46
N VAL A 298 10.83 1.25 10.60
CA VAL A 298 10.55 1.16 9.16
C VAL A 298 11.85 1.36 8.40
N THR A 299 12.11 0.50 7.43
CA THR A 299 13.30 0.58 6.57
C THR A 299 12.90 0.47 5.11
N CYS A 300 13.63 1.17 4.24
CA CYS A 300 13.63 0.90 2.81
C CYS A 300 14.65 -0.20 2.54
N GLU A 301 14.20 -1.41 2.26
CA GLU A 301 15.09 -2.49 1.85
C GLU A 301 15.41 -2.36 0.36
N GLN A 302 16.69 -2.59 0.05
CA GLN A 302 17.19 -2.53 -1.32
C GLN A 302 16.83 -3.78 -2.15
N GLU A 303 15.88 -4.57 -1.71
CA GLU A 303 15.30 -5.65 -2.50
C GLU A 303 14.54 -5.03 -3.67
N ARG A 304 15.22 -4.96 -4.79
CA ARG A 304 14.67 -4.37 -6.00
C ARG A 304 13.79 -5.40 -6.70
N LEU A 305 12.49 -5.29 -6.52
CA LEU A 305 11.52 -6.04 -7.29
C LEU A 305 11.42 -5.42 -8.69
N LEU A 306 11.72 -6.21 -9.72
CA LEU A 306 11.57 -5.76 -11.10
C LEU A 306 10.10 -5.80 -11.49
N MET A 307 9.57 -4.68 -12.02
CA MET A 307 8.17 -4.56 -12.39
C MET A 307 8.01 -4.09 -13.83
N ILE A 308 7.02 -4.64 -14.53
CA ILE A 308 6.60 -4.17 -15.85
C ILE A 308 5.85 -2.85 -15.68
N THR A 309 6.29 -1.81 -16.38
CA THR A 309 5.71 -0.46 -16.30
C THR A 309 5.57 0.16 -17.69
N PRO A 310 4.69 1.16 -17.85
CA PRO A 310 4.71 1.99 -19.04
C PRO A 310 6.05 2.72 -19.16
N GLN A 311 6.43 3.02 -20.39
CA GLN A 311 7.59 3.87 -20.63
C GLN A 311 7.33 5.25 -20.03
N THR A 312 8.23 5.70 -19.14
CA THR A 312 8.12 7.03 -18.55
C THR A 312 8.46 8.06 -19.64
N ILE A 313 7.46 8.77 -20.12
CA ILE A 313 7.70 9.94 -20.97
C ILE A 313 8.30 10.99 -20.01
N GLN A 314 9.61 11.23 -20.11
CA GLN A 314 10.22 12.39 -19.45
C GLN A 314 9.53 13.65 -20.02
N LYS A 315 8.78 14.35 -19.16
CA LYS A 315 8.23 15.67 -19.46
C LYS A 315 9.25 16.74 -19.14
#